data_3c9b1acab4b7b257587941bc6f7e1522
#
_entry.id   3c9b1acab4b7b257587941bc6f7e1522
#
_cell.length_a   1.000
_cell.length_b   1.000
_cell.length_c   1.000
_cell.angle_alpha   90.00
_cell.angle_beta   90.00
_cell.angle_gamma   90.00
#
_symmetry.space_group_name_H-M   'P 1'
#
loop_
_entity.id
_entity.type
_entity.pdbx_description
1 polymer ?
#
loop_
_entity_poly.entity_id
_entity_poly.type
_entity_poly.pdbx_seq_one_letter_code
_entity_poly.pdbx_strand_id
1 'polypeptide(L)'
;MDLYRIILVDDEEEVRKSIIKKIDWNAAGFQVVGDAENGEEALERIEALEPDVVLTDIRMPYMDGLTLAEKVRQRFPSTKIVIFSGYDDFEYAKQAIKLNVTEYILKPVNVEELTAILKRIKANLDEEIEQKRNVSLLRENYRKSLPILREQFLNDLINRRVSGELLAGR
;
A
#
# COMPACT_ATOMS: atom_id res chain seq x y z
N MET A 1 -7.91 10.49 14.46
CA MET A 1 -6.87 9.84 13.66
C MET A 1 -7.51 8.87 12.69
N ASP A 2 -7.26 9.06 11.43
CA ASP A 2 -7.89 8.23 10.41
C ASP A 2 -7.29 6.83 10.41
N LEU A 3 -8.16 5.83 10.33
CA LEU A 3 -7.76 4.44 10.24
C LEU A 3 -7.53 4.05 8.79
N TYR A 4 -6.51 3.24 8.57
CA TYR A 4 -6.32 2.63 7.27
C TYR A 4 -7.40 1.58 7.01
N ARG A 5 -7.72 1.37 5.76
CA ARG A 5 -8.82 0.49 5.36
C ARG A 5 -8.26 -0.84 4.89
N ILE A 6 -8.81 -1.93 5.40
CA ILE A 6 -8.36 -3.28 5.07
C ILE A 6 -9.53 -4.17 4.65
N ILE A 7 -9.27 -5.04 3.68
CA ILE A 7 -10.20 -6.07 3.22
C ILE A 7 -9.59 -7.43 3.50
N LEU A 8 -10.42 -8.37 3.98
CA LEU A 8 -10.04 -9.76 4.19
C LEU A 8 -10.63 -10.64 3.11
N VAL A 9 -9.82 -11.57 2.59
CA VAL A 9 -10.25 -12.50 1.56
C VAL A 9 -9.88 -13.91 1.95
N ASP A 10 -10.88 -14.76 2.10
CA ASP A 10 -10.71 -16.18 2.42
C ASP A 10 -12.02 -16.89 2.07
N ASP A 11 -11.95 -18.05 1.43
CA ASP A 11 -13.12 -18.82 1.05
C ASP A 11 -13.80 -19.49 2.26
N GLU A 12 -13.11 -19.60 3.38
CA GLU A 12 -13.68 -20.15 4.61
C GLU A 12 -14.25 -19.00 5.46
N GLU A 13 -15.57 -18.92 5.50
CA GLU A 13 -16.25 -17.87 6.25
C GLU A 13 -15.87 -17.86 7.73
N GLU A 14 -15.73 -19.03 8.34
CA GLU A 14 -15.35 -19.15 9.74
C GLU A 14 -13.97 -18.56 10.02
N VAL A 15 -13.03 -18.77 9.10
CA VAL A 15 -11.68 -18.21 9.21
C VAL A 15 -11.75 -16.69 9.12
N ARG A 16 -12.47 -16.14 8.14
CA ARG A 16 -12.65 -14.69 8.02
C ARG A 16 -13.23 -14.08 9.28
N LYS A 17 -14.34 -14.63 9.75
CA LYS A 17 -15.01 -14.13 10.94
C LYS A 17 -14.13 -14.22 12.17
N SER A 18 -13.39 -15.32 12.31
CA SER A 18 -12.46 -15.50 13.41
C SER A 18 -11.37 -14.45 13.44
N ILE A 19 -10.76 -14.19 12.31
CA ILE A 19 -9.71 -13.17 12.19
C ILE A 19 -10.27 -11.78 12.49
N ILE A 20 -11.42 -11.44 11.92
CA ILE A 20 -12.06 -10.15 12.15
C ILE A 20 -12.36 -9.95 13.64
N LYS A 21 -12.82 -11.00 14.29
CA LYS A 21 -13.21 -10.94 15.71
C LYS A 21 -12.02 -10.88 16.67
N LYS A 22 -10.95 -11.61 16.37
CA LYS A 22 -9.81 -11.76 17.29
C LYS A 22 -8.85 -10.60 17.29
N ILE A 23 -8.73 -9.88 16.21
CA ILE A 23 -7.79 -8.77 16.07
C ILE A 23 -8.42 -7.48 16.54
N ASP A 24 -7.68 -6.71 17.31
CA ASP A 24 -8.08 -5.35 17.65
C ASP A 24 -7.60 -4.42 16.55
N TRP A 25 -8.39 -4.33 15.50
CA TRP A 25 -8.06 -3.58 14.30
C TRP A 25 -7.82 -2.11 14.60
N ASN A 26 -8.67 -1.53 15.42
CA ASN A 26 -8.57 -0.11 15.77
C ASN A 26 -7.24 0.19 16.46
N ALA A 27 -6.85 -0.66 17.44
CA ALA A 27 -5.57 -0.50 18.12
C ALA A 27 -4.38 -0.63 17.17
N ALA A 28 -4.51 -1.47 16.14
CA ALA A 28 -3.47 -1.62 15.12
C ALA A 28 -3.48 -0.49 14.08
N GLY A 29 -4.49 0.36 14.09
CA GLY A 29 -4.60 1.48 13.16
C GLY A 29 -5.40 1.19 11.90
N PHE A 30 -6.27 0.17 11.92
CA PHE A 30 -7.01 -0.29 10.75
C PHE A 30 -8.51 -0.37 11.00
N GLN A 31 -9.25 -0.36 9.92
CA GLN A 31 -10.69 -0.58 9.90
C GLN A 31 -11.00 -1.59 8.80
N VAL A 32 -11.65 -2.70 9.16
CA VAL A 32 -12.11 -3.67 8.18
C VAL A 32 -13.32 -3.10 7.46
N VAL A 33 -13.17 -2.81 6.18
CA VAL A 33 -14.23 -2.19 5.38
C VAL A 33 -14.98 -3.18 4.52
N GLY A 34 -14.50 -4.41 4.44
CA GLY A 34 -15.18 -5.45 3.69
C GLY A 34 -14.42 -6.76 3.77
N ASP A 35 -15.05 -7.81 3.26
CA ASP A 35 -14.46 -9.12 3.13
C ASP A 35 -14.97 -9.77 1.84
N ALA A 36 -14.32 -10.85 1.43
CA ALA A 36 -14.69 -11.57 0.24
C ALA A 36 -14.34 -13.04 0.37
N GLU A 37 -15.02 -13.89 -0.35
CA GLU A 37 -14.79 -15.34 -0.29
C GLU A 37 -14.01 -15.90 -1.47
N ASN A 38 -13.68 -15.07 -2.45
CA ASN A 38 -12.83 -15.45 -3.57
C ASN A 38 -12.19 -14.20 -4.19
N GLY A 39 -11.25 -14.44 -5.11
CA GLY A 39 -10.52 -13.34 -5.72
C GLY A 39 -11.35 -12.43 -6.61
N GLU A 40 -12.36 -12.98 -7.29
CA GLU A 40 -13.22 -12.17 -8.15
C GLU A 40 -14.06 -11.19 -7.34
N GLU A 41 -14.70 -11.68 -6.28
CA GLU A 41 -15.47 -10.84 -5.37
C GLU A 41 -14.56 -9.81 -4.70
N ALA A 42 -13.36 -10.24 -4.30
CA ALA A 42 -12.38 -9.35 -3.69
C ALA A 42 -12.00 -8.21 -4.63
N LEU A 43 -11.77 -8.51 -5.89
CA LEU A 43 -11.38 -7.50 -6.87
C LEU A 43 -12.49 -6.46 -7.06
N GLU A 44 -13.74 -6.89 -7.11
CA GLU A 44 -14.88 -5.98 -7.18
C GLU A 44 -14.94 -5.05 -5.98
N ARG A 45 -14.73 -5.60 -4.78
CA ARG A 45 -14.74 -4.81 -3.54
C ARG A 45 -13.55 -3.86 -3.47
N ILE A 46 -12.40 -4.31 -3.95
CA ILE A 46 -11.21 -3.46 -3.98
C ILE A 46 -11.42 -2.27 -4.91
N GLU A 47 -12.01 -2.50 -6.08
CA GLU A 47 -12.32 -1.42 -7.01
C GLU A 47 -13.33 -0.42 -6.42
N ALA A 48 -14.32 -0.93 -5.68
CA ALA A 48 -15.35 -0.08 -5.09
C ALA A 48 -14.89 0.66 -3.84
N LEU A 49 -14.12 0.01 -3.00
CA LEU A 49 -13.75 0.53 -1.67
C LEU A 49 -12.35 1.13 -1.59
N GLU A 50 -11.48 0.81 -2.53
CA GLU A 50 -10.10 1.29 -2.58
C GLU A 50 -9.37 1.17 -1.24
N PRO A 51 -9.22 -0.06 -0.70
CA PRO A 51 -8.56 -0.25 0.59
C PRO A 51 -7.06 0.02 0.51
N ASP A 52 -6.47 0.27 1.66
CA ASP A 52 -5.02 0.46 1.76
C ASP A 52 -4.28 -0.87 1.83
N VAL A 53 -4.93 -1.90 2.37
CA VAL A 53 -4.34 -3.23 2.57
C VAL A 53 -5.34 -4.31 2.18
N VAL A 54 -4.84 -5.36 1.55
CA VAL A 54 -5.60 -6.58 1.26
C VAL A 54 -4.92 -7.74 1.95
N LEU A 55 -5.65 -8.44 2.80
CA LEU A 55 -5.20 -9.64 3.50
C LEU A 55 -5.92 -10.83 2.88
N THR A 56 -5.21 -11.68 2.16
CA THR A 56 -5.83 -12.73 1.36
C THR A 56 -5.22 -14.11 1.57
N ASP A 57 -6.06 -15.13 1.53
CA ASP A 57 -5.65 -16.51 1.40
C ASP A 57 -5.16 -16.76 -0.04
N ILE A 58 -4.44 -17.84 -0.26
CA ILE A 58 -3.98 -18.22 -1.60
C ILE A 58 -5.02 -19.07 -2.32
N ARG A 59 -5.41 -20.18 -1.70
CA ARG A 59 -6.29 -21.16 -2.36
C ARG A 59 -7.75 -20.76 -2.19
N MET A 60 -8.34 -20.28 -3.26
CA MET A 60 -9.72 -19.89 -3.31
C MET A 60 -10.32 -20.28 -4.65
N PRO A 61 -11.65 -20.53 -4.71
CA PRO A 61 -12.29 -20.82 -6.00
C PRO A 61 -12.28 -19.59 -6.90
N TYR A 62 -12.41 -19.82 -8.19
CA TYR A 62 -12.50 -18.84 -9.27
C TYR A 62 -11.20 -18.06 -9.51
N MET A 63 -10.68 -17.39 -8.51
CA MET A 63 -9.43 -16.65 -8.61
C MET A 63 -8.67 -16.82 -7.30
N ASP A 64 -7.47 -17.34 -7.36
CA ASP A 64 -6.63 -17.53 -6.18
C ASP A 64 -6.00 -16.21 -5.72
N GLY A 65 -5.38 -16.25 -4.51
CA GLY A 65 -4.79 -15.07 -3.91
C GLY A 65 -3.60 -14.51 -4.67
N LEU A 66 -2.85 -15.36 -5.37
CA LEU A 66 -1.70 -14.92 -6.16
C LEU A 66 -2.15 -14.15 -7.40
N THR A 67 -3.17 -14.66 -8.08
CA THR A 67 -3.75 -13.98 -9.23
C THR A 67 -4.37 -12.66 -8.80
N LEU A 68 -5.07 -12.67 -7.67
CA LEU A 68 -5.62 -11.45 -7.09
C LEU A 68 -4.51 -10.43 -6.79
N ALA A 69 -3.42 -10.88 -6.17
CA ALA A 69 -2.29 -10.01 -5.84
C ALA A 69 -1.68 -9.39 -7.10
N GLU A 70 -1.53 -10.16 -8.15
CA GLU A 70 -1.01 -9.69 -9.42
C GLU A 70 -1.90 -8.60 -10.01
N LYS A 71 -3.20 -8.82 -10.04
CA LYS A 71 -4.16 -7.85 -10.57
C LYS A 71 -4.23 -6.59 -9.73
N VAL A 72 -4.23 -6.72 -8.42
CA VAL A 72 -4.22 -5.57 -7.51
C VAL A 72 -2.95 -4.75 -7.73
N ARG A 73 -1.83 -5.40 -7.86
CA ARG A 73 -0.56 -4.72 -8.08
C ARG A 73 -0.55 -3.93 -9.37
N GLN A 74 -1.14 -4.46 -10.43
CA GLN A 74 -1.21 -3.78 -11.72
C GLN A 74 -2.15 -2.57 -11.70
N ARG A 75 -3.29 -2.72 -11.02
CA ARG A 75 -4.34 -1.67 -11.00
C ARG A 75 -4.19 -0.70 -9.82
N PHE A 76 -3.71 -1.19 -8.69
CA PHE A 76 -3.63 -0.43 -7.44
C PHE A 76 -2.25 -0.61 -6.82
N PRO A 77 -1.20 -0.05 -7.44
CA PRO A 77 0.18 -0.31 -7.00
C PRO A 77 0.50 0.19 -5.59
N SER A 78 -0.31 1.09 -5.05
CA SER A 78 -0.13 1.59 -3.69
C SER A 78 -0.74 0.67 -2.63
N THR A 79 -1.60 -0.26 -3.01
CA THR A 79 -2.26 -1.17 -2.09
C THR A 79 -1.28 -2.22 -1.59
N LYS A 80 -1.19 -2.37 -0.27
CA LYS A 80 -0.33 -3.38 0.36
C LYS A 80 -1.04 -4.73 0.33
N ILE A 81 -0.30 -5.77 0.10
CA ILE A 81 -0.85 -7.12 0.00
C ILE A 81 -0.17 -8.02 1.04
N VAL A 82 -0.99 -8.66 1.86
CA VAL A 82 -0.54 -9.64 2.85
C VAL A 82 -1.18 -10.97 2.46
N ILE A 83 -0.36 -11.99 2.31
CA ILE A 83 -0.83 -13.33 1.95
C ILE A 83 -0.66 -14.26 3.14
N PHE A 84 -1.67 -15.06 3.43
CA PHE A 84 -1.58 -16.13 4.42
C PHE A 84 -1.99 -17.47 3.80
N SER A 85 -1.30 -18.53 4.18
CA SER A 85 -1.50 -19.85 3.58
C SER A 85 -1.06 -20.98 4.49
N GLY A 86 -1.42 -22.21 4.13
CA GLY A 86 -0.99 -23.41 4.85
C GLY A 86 0.44 -23.83 4.51
N TYR A 87 0.93 -24.82 5.22
CA TYR A 87 2.29 -25.34 5.06
C TYR A 87 2.58 -25.91 3.68
N ASP A 88 1.55 -26.40 3.00
CA ASP A 88 1.71 -27.08 1.71
C ASP A 88 1.89 -26.11 0.54
N ASP A 89 1.92 -24.81 0.82
CA ASP A 89 1.91 -23.79 -0.22
C ASP A 89 3.29 -23.17 -0.47
N PHE A 90 4.35 -23.97 -0.30
CA PHE A 90 5.74 -23.51 -0.47
C PHE A 90 6.00 -22.90 -1.85
N GLU A 91 5.49 -23.55 -2.90
CA GLU A 91 5.65 -23.02 -4.26
C GLU A 91 4.92 -21.69 -4.45
N TYR A 92 3.77 -21.56 -3.80
CA TYR A 92 3.03 -20.30 -3.80
C TYR A 92 3.79 -19.22 -3.07
N ALA A 93 4.48 -19.55 -1.98
CA ALA A 93 5.31 -18.60 -1.25
C ALA A 93 6.40 -18.01 -2.15
N LYS A 94 7.04 -18.85 -2.97
CA LYS A 94 8.03 -18.38 -3.94
C LYS A 94 7.44 -17.41 -4.94
N GLN A 95 6.25 -17.71 -5.46
CA GLN A 95 5.55 -16.83 -6.40
C GLN A 95 5.16 -15.52 -5.75
N ALA A 96 4.73 -15.57 -4.48
CA ALA A 96 4.39 -14.37 -3.72
C ALA A 96 5.59 -13.42 -3.59
N ILE A 97 6.76 -13.97 -3.32
CA ILE A 97 7.99 -13.19 -3.26
C ILE A 97 8.27 -12.50 -4.59
N LYS A 98 8.10 -13.22 -5.70
CA LYS A 98 8.28 -12.64 -7.05
C LYS A 98 7.30 -11.52 -7.35
N LEU A 99 6.09 -11.59 -6.78
CA LEU A 99 5.06 -10.56 -6.94
C LEU A 99 5.25 -9.38 -5.98
N ASN A 100 6.28 -9.41 -5.13
CA ASN A 100 6.55 -8.37 -4.15
C ASN A 100 5.36 -8.09 -3.22
N VAL A 101 4.73 -9.16 -2.73
CA VAL A 101 3.71 -8.97 -1.69
C VAL A 101 4.39 -8.40 -0.45
N THR A 102 3.63 -7.61 0.31
CA THR A 102 4.18 -6.91 1.47
C THR A 102 4.62 -7.86 2.56
N GLU A 103 3.80 -8.86 2.85
CA GLU A 103 4.08 -9.86 3.88
C GLU A 103 3.47 -11.20 3.50
N TYR A 104 4.05 -12.27 4.06
CA TYR A 104 3.57 -13.62 3.88
C TYR A 104 3.48 -14.29 5.24
N ILE A 105 2.32 -14.87 5.56
CA ILE A 105 2.05 -15.46 6.88
C ILE A 105 1.61 -16.91 6.70
N LEU A 106 2.13 -17.81 7.55
CA LEU A 106 1.69 -19.20 7.57
C LEU A 106 0.49 -19.37 8.51
N LYS A 107 -0.47 -20.17 8.08
CA LYS A 107 -1.60 -20.60 8.93
C LYS A 107 -1.13 -21.66 9.94
N PRO A 108 -1.70 -21.75 11.15
CA PRO A 108 -2.80 -20.92 11.65
C PRO A 108 -2.34 -19.50 11.98
N VAL A 109 -3.23 -18.53 11.75
CA VAL A 109 -2.91 -17.12 11.99
C VAL A 109 -2.82 -16.87 13.49
N ASN A 110 -1.66 -16.39 13.93
CA ASN A 110 -1.41 -16.00 15.30
C ASN A 110 -1.79 -14.51 15.46
N VAL A 111 -2.62 -14.21 16.47
CA VAL A 111 -3.10 -12.85 16.73
C VAL A 111 -1.93 -11.89 16.95
N GLU A 112 -0.96 -12.29 17.74
CA GLU A 112 0.19 -11.46 18.07
C GLU A 112 1.05 -11.19 16.84
N GLU A 113 1.29 -12.22 16.03
CA GLU A 113 2.06 -12.11 14.81
C GLU A 113 1.37 -11.18 13.81
N LEU A 114 0.07 -11.40 13.57
CA LEU A 114 -0.68 -10.57 12.64
C LEU A 114 -0.76 -9.12 13.12
N THR A 115 -0.98 -8.91 14.42
CA THR A 115 -1.00 -7.56 14.99
C THR A 115 0.34 -6.86 14.79
N ALA A 116 1.44 -7.56 14.99
CA ALA A 116 2.78 -7.00 14.78
C ALA A 116 3.00 -6.63 13.31
N ILE A 117 2.54 -7.47 12.39
CA ILE A 117 2.65 -7.21 10.95
C ILE A 117 1.81 -6.00 10.57
N LEU A 118 0.59 -5.90 11.08
CA LEU A 118 -0.29 -4.76 10.82
C LEU A 118 0.32 -3.46 11.31
N LYS A 119 0.92 -3.45 12.49
CA LYS A 119 1.60 -2.27 13.02
C LYS A 119 2.78 -1.86 12.16
N ARG A 120 3.52 -2.83 11.64
CA ARG A 120 4.65 -2.57 10.74
C ARG A 120 4.17 -1.98 9.41
N ILE A 121 3.08 -2.52 8.87
CA ILE A 121 2.47 -1.99 7.64
C ILE A 121 1.96 -0.57 7.88
N LYS A 122 1.33 -0.32 9.03
CA LYS A 122 0.87 1.01 9.40
C LYS A 122 2.04 2.01 9.41
N ALA A 123 3.15 1.62 10.01
CA ALA A 123 4.33 2.48 10.05
C ALA A 123 4.83 2.80 8.64
N ASN A 124 4.84 1.81 7.74
CA ASN A 124 5.23 2.01 6.36
C ASN A 124 4.28 2.94 5.62
N LEU A 125 2.96 2.76 5.83
CA LEU A 125 1.95 3.62 5.22
C LEU A 125 2.05 5.06 5.74
N ASP A 126 2.26 5.23 7.03
CA ASP A 126 2.45 6.54 7.65
C ASP A 126 3.65 7.24 7.04
N GLU A 127 4.75 6.52 6.86
CA GLU A 127 5.96 7.06 6.26
C GLU A 127 5.74 7.45 4.80
N GLU A 128 5.06 6.63 4.03
CA GLU A 128 4.74 6.93 2.63
C GLU A 128 3.88 8.19 2.51
N ILE A 129 2.89 8.34 3.38
CA ILE A 129 2.03 9.53 3.40
C ILE A 129 2.86 10.76 3.76
N GLU A 130 3.72 10.66 4.75
CA GLU A 130 4.57 11.77 5.16
C GLU A 130 5.52 12.19 4.05
N GLN A 131 6.13 11.24 3.36
CA GLN A 131 6.99 11.54 2.21
C GLN A 131 6.23 12.25 1.09
N LYS A 132 5.04 11.77 0.75
CA LYS A 132 4.19 12.42 -0.25
C LYS A 132 3.79 13.83 0.18
N ARG A 133 3.47 14.01 1.45
CA ARG A 133 3.13 15.31 2.02
C ARG A 133 4.30 16.27 1.92
N ASN A 134 5.50 15.82 2.27
CA ASN A 134 6.71 16.62 2.19
C ASN A 134 7.01 17.05 0.77
N VAL A 135 6.88 16.13 -0.19
CA VAL A 135 7.06 16.44 -1.60
C VAL A 135 6.04 17.47 -2.08
N SER A 136 4.78 17.32 -1.69
CA SER A 136 3.72 18.28 -2.03
C SER A 136 4.00 19.65 -1.47
N LEU A 137 4.44 19.75 -0.22
CA LEU A 137 4.80 21.02 0.42
C LEU A 137 5.99 21.67 -0.29
N LEU A 138 6.99 20.92 -0.65
CA LEU A 138 8.14 21.41 -1.39
C LEU A 138 7.73 21.96 -2.76
N ARG A 139 6.86 21.26 -3.46
CA ARG A 139 6.33 21.70 -4.76
C ARG A 139 5.53 22.98 -4.63
N GLU A 140 4.68 23.07 -3.62
CA GLU A 140 3.87 24.25 -3.36
C GLU A 140 4.74 25.45 -3.04
N ASN A 141 5.73 25.29 -2.17
CA ASN A 141 6.67 26.34 -1.83
C ASN A 141 7.46 26.80 -3.04
N TYR A 142 7.88 25.87 -3.86
CA TYR A 142 8.58 26.18 -5.12
C TYR A 142 7.71 26.99 -6.06
N ARG A 143 6.44 26.61 -6.22
CA ARG A 143 5.49 27.35 -7.06
C ARG A 143 5.25 28.76 -6.56
N LYS A 144 5.15 28.95 -5.26
CA LYS A 144 4.93 30.26 -4.66
C LYS A 144 6.12 31.19 -4.88
N SER A 145 7.33 30.67 -4.84
CA SER A 145 8.54 31.45 -5.03
C SER A 145 9.00 31.54 -6.49
N LEU A 146 8.42 30.75 -7.36
CA LEU A 146 8.83 30.68 -8.78
C LEU A 146 8.84 32.02 -9.51
N PRO A 147 7.82 32.89 -9.38
CA PRO A 147 7.86 34.20 -10.05
C PRO A 147 9.06 35.04 -9.63
N ILE A 148 9.37 35.04 -8.34
CA ILE A 148 10.52 35.78 -7.80
C ILE A 148 11.82 35.20 -8.31
N LEU A 149 11.94 33.89 -8.26
CA LEU A 149 13.12 33.18 -8.78
C LEU A 149 13.31 33.40 -10.27
N ARG A 150 12.23 33.42 -11.02
CA ARG A 150 12.24 33.68 -12.44
C ARG A 150 12.74 35.09 -12.76
N GLU A 151 12.26 36.08 -12.04
CA GLU A 151 12.71 37.45 -12.16
C GLU A 151 14.19 37.59 -11.88
N GLN A 152 14.65 37.02 -10.78
CA GLN A 152 16.06 37.00 -10.42
C GLN A 152 16.91 36.31 -11.49
N PHE A 153 16.42 35.19 -11.99
CA PHE A 153 17.11 34.44 -13.03
C PHE A 153 17.27 35.26 -14.31
N LEU A 154 16.21 35.91 -14.74
CA LEU A 154 16.21 36.74 -15.93
C LEU A 154 17.14 37.95 -15.76
N ASN A 155 17.11 38.61 -14.61
CA ASN A 155 17.98 39.70 -14.29
C ASN A 155 19.44 39.28 -14.30
N ASP A 156 19.74 38.16 -13.70
CA ASP A 156 21.08 37.59 -13.67
C ASP A 156 21.55 37.23 -15.08
N LEU A 157 20.66 36.69 -15.88
CA LEU A 157 20.95 36.31 -17.25
C LEU A 157 21.29 37.53 -18.12
N ILE A 158 20.56 38.62 -17.90
CA ILE A 158 20.80 39.90 -18.58
C ILE A 158 22.13 40.48 -18.14
N ASN A 159 22.42 40.48 -16.85
CA ASN A 159 23.62 41.06 -16.27
C ASN A 159 24.88 40.23 -16.51
N ARG A 160 24.71 38.93 -16.56
CA ARG A 160 25.80 37.97 -16.71
C ARG A 160 25.67 37.17 -18.00
N ARG A 161 25.30 37.81 -18.98
CA ARG A 161 24.89 37.29 -20.26
C ARG A 161 25.67 36.12 -20.85
N VAL A 162 26.91 36.03 -20.58
CA VAL A 162 27.77 34.96 -21.05
C VAL A 162 28.16 33.97 -20.01
N SER A 163 27.64 34.11 -18.79
CA SER A 163 27.91 33.19 -17.72
C SER A 163 26.98 31.98 -17.83
N GLY A 164 27.52 30.85 -18.28
CA GLY A 164 26.75 29.60 -18.28
C GLY A 164 26.55 29.01 -16.91
N GLU A 165 27.18 29.54 -15.90
CA GLU A 165 27.12 29.06 -14.52
C GLU A 165 25.70 29.12 -13.94
N LEU A 166 24.92 30.12 -14.31
CA LEU A 166 23.55 30.27 -13.86
C LEU A 166 22.64 29.15 -14.33
N LEU A 167 22.91 28.61 -15.50
CA LEU A 167 22.15 27.50 -16.06
C LEU A 167 22.59 26.18 -15.42
N ALA A 168 23.86 26.04 -15.10
CA ALA A 168 24.42 24.83 -14.50
C ALA A 168 23.93 24.60 -13.06
N GLY A 169 23.62 25.68 -12.34
CA GLY A 169 23.14 25.60 -10.97
C GLY A 169 21.65 25.34 -10.83
N ARG A 170 20.97 25.15 -11.93
CA ARG A 170 19.51 24.94 -11.94
C ARG A 170 19.18 23.62 -12.58
#